data_4d08aefb01c9652ac3659294de312198
#
_entry.id   4d08aefb01c9652ac3659294de312198
#
_cell.length_a   1.000
_cell.length_b   1.000
_cell.length_c   1.000
_cell.angle_alpha   90.00
_cell.angle_beta   90.00
_cell.angle_gamma   90.00
#
_symmetry.space_group_name_H-M   'P 1'
#
loop_
_entity.id
_entity.type
_entity.pdbx_description
1 polymer ?
#
loop_
_entity_poly.entity_id
_entity_poly.type
_entity_poly.pdbx_seq_one_letter_code
_entity_poly.pdbx_strand_id
1 'polypeptide(L)'
;MNEKYLVESCLLTHGLRSVTDEEMMQTWQGVNATFAWIDKGKIQTGSVEQFIEFRKRKIKLRVNYKNIDEMLEKKVPGALTASGTMEACRRLEIPTAVTCGIGGIGNVPGEKICTDLPALAEIPVNLVATSPKDMINIPQTFTWLRERGVKIFGYHTDYCTGYVFYSAHEKLDGTFDTVPMERTGKTLLLNPIPMEDRIQDNQILEQAVKEAFEAVKRGEYFHPAANGAIDKLTDGKSSYIQLASIVENAKLAENIAKTR
;
A
#
# COMPACT_ATOMS: atom_id res chain seq x y z
N MET A 1 16.65 -17.55 7.39
CA MET A 1 16.61 -17.04 5.99
C MET A 1 16.53 -15.53 6.11
N ASN A 2 17.42 -14.79 5.43
CA ASN A 2 17.32 -13.33 5.43
C ASN A 2 16.06 -12.94 4.65
N GLU A 3 15.10 -12.37 5.34
CA GLU A 3 13.89 -11.80 4.72
C GLU A 3 14.29 -10.69 3.77
N LYS A 4 13.79 -10.73 2.55
CA LYS A 4 14.21 -9.82 1.49
C LYS A 4 13.27 -8.64 1.32
N TYR A 5 12.01 -8.79 1.75
CA TYR A 5 10.97 -7.76 1.75
C TYR A 5 9.88 -8.08 2.77
N LEU A 6 9.11 -7.05 3.17
CA LEU A 6 7.93 -7.19 4.02
C LEU A 6 6.68 -6.67 3.31
N VAL A 7 5.58 -7.39 3.48
CA VAL A 7 4.27 -7.03 2.94
C VAL A 7 3.43 -6.30 3.98
N GLU A 8 2.79 -5.21 3.58
CA GLU A 8 1.84 -4.44 4.37
C GLU A 8 0.69 -5.30 4.87
N SER A 9 0.33 -5.15 6.14
CA SER A 9 -0.81 -5.86 6.74
C SER A 9 -2.08 -5.02 6.87
N CYS A 10 -1.99 -3.69 6.82
CA CYS A 10 -3.13 -2.82 7.08
C CYS A 10 -4.22 -2.92 6.00
N LEU A 11 -3.86 -2.91 4.72
CA LEU A 11 -4.82 -3.12 3.63
C LEU A 11 -5.54 -4.47 3.79
N LEU A 12 -4.76 -5.53 4.00
CA LEU A 12 -5.28 -6.90 4.11
C LEU A 12 -6.16 -7.11 5.36
N THR A 13 -5.97 -6.30 6.39
CA THR A 13 -6.75 -6.37 7.64
C THR A 13 -8.01 -5.51 7.59
N HIS A 14 -7.94 -4.31 7.01
CA HIS A 14 -8.97 -3.27 7.13
C HIS A 14 -9.55 -2.80 5.79
N GLY A 15 -8.86 -3.03 4.69
CA GLY A 15 -9.21 -2.48 3.39
C GLY A 15 -9.99 -3.44 2.48
N LEU A 16 -9.69 -4.72 2.53
CA LEU A 16 -10.30 -5.74 1.67
C LEU A 16 -11.55 -6.33 2.34
N ARG A 17 -12.67 -5.58 2.28
CA ARG A 17 -13.88 -5.91 3.04
C ARG A 17 -14.62 -7.12 2.49
N SER A 18 -14.54 -7.36 1.19
CA SER A 18 -15.26 -8.42 0.49
C SER A 18 -14.42 -9.70 0.29
N VAL A 19 -13.19 -9.75 0.84
CA VAL A 19 -12.30 -10.91 0.74
C VAL A 19 -12.31 -11.72 2.03
N THR A 20 -12.64 -12.99 1.92
CA THR A 20 -12.58 -13.96 3.04
C THR A 20 -11.14 -14.38 3.35
N ASP A 21 -10.93 -15.00 4.52
CA ASP A 21 -9.64 -15.55 4.91
C ASP A 21 -9.20 -16.70 3.98
N GLU A 22 -10.14 -17.52 3.53
CA GLU A 22 -9.92 -18.63 2.61
C GLU A 22 -9.48 -18.15 1.23
N GLU A 23 -10.15 -17.13 0.68
CA GLU A 23 -9.79 -16.53 -0.61
C GLU A 23 -8.43 -15.85 -0.54
N MET A 24 -8.14 -15.18 0.58
CA MET A 24 -6.82 -14.59 0.81
C MET A 24 -5.74 -15.67 0.82
N MET A 25 -5.93 -16.75 1.57
CA MET A 25 -5.00 -17.90 1.59
C MET A 25 -4.76 -18.47 0.19
N GLN A 26 -5.83 -18.65 -0.58
CA GLN A 26 -5.77 -19.17 -1.94
C GLN A 26 -4.96 -18.29 -2.88
N THR A 27 -5.19 -16.97 -2.81
CA THR A 27 -4.53 -15.99 -3.69
C THR A 27 -3.03 -15.90 -3.40
N TRP A 28 -2.59 -16.09 -2.14
CA TRP A 28 -1.18 -16.10 -1.74
C TRP A 28 -0.50 -17.47 -1.94
N GLN A 29 -1.22 -18.48 -2.39
CA GLN A 29 -0.65 -19.83 -2.59
C GLN A 29 0.53 -19.80 -3.58
N GLY A 30 1.66 -20.36 -3.17
CA GLY A 30 2.88 -20.40 -3.99
C GLY A 30 3.70 -19.12 -4.01
N VAL A 31 3.31 -18.08 -3.28
CA VAL A 31 4.07 -16.84 -3.11
C VAL A 31 4.80 -16.87 -1.76
N ASN A 32 6.14 -16.80 -1.80
CA ASN A 32 6.95 -16.80 -0.59
C ASN A 32 7.03 -15.37 0.00
N ALA A 33 5.90 -14.89 0.53
CA ALA A 33 5.78 -13.55 1.12
C ALA A 33 5.96 -13.56 2.63
N THR A 34 6.61 -12.54 3.16
CA THR A 34 6.71 -12.28 4.59
C THR A 34 5.87 -11.07 4.95
N PHE A 35 4.86 -11.29 5.78
CA PHE A 35 3.96 -10.24 6.30
C PHE A 35 4.51 -9.67 7.59
N ALA A 36 4.23 -8.38 7.86
CA ALA A 36 4.64 -7.75 9.09
C ALA A 36 3.44 -7.11 9.82
N TRP A 37 3.40 -7.28 11.14
CA TRP A 37 2.39 -6.68 12.04
C TRP A 37 2.97 -6.42 13.42
N ILE A 38 2.25 -5.73 14.29
CA ILE A 38 2.62 -5.58 15.71
C ILE A 38 1.77 -6.50 16.56
N ASP A 39 2.44 -7.23 17.46
CA ASP A 39 1.80 -8.01 18.49
C ASP A 39 2.68 -8.13 19.73
N LYS A 40 2.06 -8.08 20.93
CA LYS A 40 2.76 -8.24 22.21
C LYS A 40 3.98 -7.32 22.39
N GLY A 41 3.91 -6.10 21.87
CA GLY A 41 4.99 -5.11 21.94
C GLY A 41 6.19 -5.39 21.04
N LYS A 42 6.03 -6.19 19.99
CA LYS A 42 7.08 -6.51 19.03
C LYS A 42 6.56 -6.43 17.62
N ILE A 43 7.44 -6.10 16.69
CA ILE A 43 7.22 -6.33 15.27
C ILE A 43 7.31 -7.85 15.06
N GLN A 44 6.23 -8.42 14.56
CA GLN A 44 6.16 -9.83 14.17
C GLN A 44 6.27 -9.90 12.66
N THR A 45 6.95 -10.94 12.18
CA THR A 45 6.98 -11.32 10.77
C THR A 45 6.54 -12.76 10.63
N GLY A 46 5.93 -13.10 9.48
CA GLY A 46 5.48 -14.46 9.27
C GLY A 46 4.86 -14.71 7.91
N SER A 47 4.51 -15.96 7.67
CA SER A 47 3.81 -16.41 6.45
C SER A 47 2.36 -15.91 6.40
N VAL A 48 1.67 -16.16 5.27
CA VAL A 48 0.26 -15.83 5.12
C VAL A 48 -0.62 -16.53 6.18
N GLU A 49 -0.32 -17.78 6.52
CA GLU A 49 -1.06 -18.54 7.54
C GLU A 49 -0.97 -17.87 8.90
N GLN A 50 0.23 -17.46 9.30
CA GLN A 50 0.47 -16.76 10.57
C GLN A 50 -0.19 -15.37 10.58
N PHE A 51 -0.18 -14.67 9.44
CA PHE A 51 -0.88 -13.41 9.28
C PHE A 51 -2.40 -13.58 9.37
N ILE A 52 -2.98 -14.61 8.78
CA ILE A 52 -4.42 -14.89 8.89
C ILE A 52 -4.84 -15.12 10.35
N GLU A 53 -4.04 -15.82 11.15
CA GLU A 53 -4.31 -15.97 12.58
C GLU A 53 -4.28 -14.63 13.33
N PHE A 54 -3.38 -13.72 12.95
CA PHE A 54 -3.39 -12.35 13.46
C PHE A 54 -4.64 -11.58 12.98
N ARG A 55 -5.03 -11.72 11.72
CA ARG A 55 -6.19 -11.06 11.11
C ARG A 55 -7.51 -11.40 11.81
N LYS A 56 -7.65 -12.59 12.36
CA LYS A 56 -8.84 -13.04 13.13
C LYS A 56 -9.04 -12.30 14.46
N ARG A 57 -8.05 -11.57 14.97
CA ARG A 57 -8.16 -10.86 16.24
C ARG A 57 -9.15 -9.70 16.13
N LYS A 58 -9.93 -9.47 17.20
CA LYS A 58 -11.00 -8.46 17.25
C LYS A 58 -10.48 -7.01 17.22
N ILE A 59 -9.36 -6.74 17.91
CA ILE A 59 -8.80 -5.39 18.09
C ILE A 59 -7.47 -5.32 17.37
N LYS A 60 -7.41 -4.46 16.36
CA LYS A 60 -6.19 -4.16 15.60
C LYS A 60 -6.23 -2.69 15.24
N LEU A 61 -5.19 -1.95 15.60
CA LEU A 61 -5.06 -0.54 15.25
C LEU A 61 -4.27 -0.40 13.94
N ARG A 62 -4.45 0.72 13.26
CA ARG A 62 -3.61 1.11 12.13
C ARG A 62 -2.31 1.71 12.65
N VAL A 63 -1.18 1.15 12.23
CA VAL A 63 0.14 1.57 12.70
C VAL A 63 0.94 2.12 11.52
N ASN A 64 1.33 3.37 11.64
CA ASN A 64 2.21 4.07 10.72
C ASN A 64 3.58 4.34 11.38
N TYR A 65 4.53 4.88 10.63
CA TYR A 65 5.88 5.12 11.13
C TYR A 65 5.96 6.12 12.29
N LYS A 66 4.94 6.98 12.48
CA LYS A 66 4.93 7.98 13.57
C LYS A 66 4.43 7.43 14.90
N ASN A 67 3.51 6.44 14.86
CA ASN A 67 2.91 5.89 16.09
C ASN A 67 3.40 4.48 16.43
N ILE A 68 4.34 3.92 15.67
CA ILE A 68 4.81 2.55 15.87
C ILE A 68 5.43 2.34 17.27
N ASP A 69 6.19 3.31 17.79
CA ASP A 69 6.79 3.22 19.13
C ASP A 69 5.74 3.18 20.23
N GLU A 70 4.73 4.03 20.13
CA GLU A 70 3.60 4.05 21.06
C GLU A 70 2.86 2.71 21.07
N MET A 71 2.65 2.10 19.90
CA MET A 71 1.95 0.81 19.77
C MET A 71 2.78 -0.34 20.32
N LEU A 72 4.10 -0.31 20.13
CA LEU A 72 5.02 -1.27 20.70
C LEU A 72 5.04 -1.18 22.24
N GLU A 73 5.14 0.03 22.79
CA GLU A 73 5.15 0.27 24.23
C GLU A 73 3.83 -0.16 24.89
N LYS A 74 2.71 0.23 24.29
CA LYS A 74 1.38 -0.16 24.79
C LYS A 74 1.03 -1.64 24.57
N LYS A 75 1.85 -2.37 23.79
CA LYS A 75 1.64 -3.78 23.42
C LYS A 75 0.30 -4.04 22.74
N VAL A 76 -0.22 -3.05 22.01
CA VAL A 76 -1.50 -3.14 21.30
C VAL A 76 -1.28 -3.84 19.95
N PRO A 77 -2.12 -4.84 19.61
CA PRO A 77 -2.09 -5.44 18.28
C PRO A 77 -2.35 -4.41 17.19
N GLY A 78 -1.50 -4.39 16.16
CA GLY A 78 -1.57 -3.38 15.12
C GLY A 78 -1.19 -3.90 13.74
N ALA A 79 -1.98 -3.49 12.73
CA ALA A 79 -1.69 -3.73 11.33
C ALA A 79 -0.89 -2.55 10.76
N LEU A 80 0.26 -2.86 10.15
CA LEU A 80 1.17 -1.86 9.60
C LEU A 80 0.63 -1.30 8.28
N THR A 81 0.58 0.03 8.16
CA THR A 81 0.35 0.73 6.89
C THR A 81 1.61 0.67 6.03
N ALA A 82 1.59 1.20 4.81
CA ALA A 82 2.79 1.27 3.97
C ALA A 82 3.96 1.94 4.72
N SER A 83 3.73 3.10 5.34
CA SER A 83 4.75 3.78 6.16
C SER A 83 5.17 3.00 7.41
N GLY A 84 4.25 2.31 8.05
CA GLY A 84 4.56 1.42 9.17
C GLY A 84 5.40 0.22 8.73
N THR A 85 5.13 -0.33 7.55
CA THR A 85 5.90 -1.44 6.97
C THR A 85 7.31 -0.99 6.58
N MET A 86 7.47 0.22 6.00
CA MET A 86 8.80 0.80 5.76
C MET A 86 9.60 0.96 7.05
N GLU A 87 8.98 1.43 8.12
CA GLU A 87 9.65 1.55 9.42
C GLU A 87 10.01 0.20 10.03
N ALA A 88 9.14 -0.81 9.87
CA ALA A 88 9.47 -2.19 10.26
C ALA A 88 10.67 -2.73 9.45
N CYS A 89 10.69 -2.49 8.14
CA CYS A 89 11.82 -2.84 7.27
C CYS A 89 13.12 -2.20 7.74
N ARG A 90 13.10 -0.89 8.06
CA ARG A 90 14.28 -0.18 8.58
C ARG A 90 14.80 -0.80 9.88
N ARG A 91 13.91 -1.12 10.82
CA ARG A 91 14.28 -1.72 12.13
C ARG A 91 14.82 -3.13 12.00
N LEU A 92 14.37 -3.88 11.01
CA LEU A 92 14.78 -5.26 10.73
C LEU A 92 15.88 -5.37 9.66
N GLU A 93 16.40 -4.23 9.20
CA GLU A 93 17.44 -4.14 8.16
C GLU A 93 17.02 -4.81 6.83
N ILE A 94 15.72 -4.74 6.51
CA ILE A 94 15.14 -5.28 5.28
C ILE A 94 15.05 -4.14 4.25
N PRO A 95 15.54 -4.32 3.01
CA PRO A 95 15.69 -3.22 2.07
C PRO A 95 14.40 -2.78 1.37
N THR A 96 13.34 -3.59 1.42
CA THR A 96 12.15 -3.37 0.58
C THR A 96 10.85 -3.62 1.34
N ALA A 97 9.94 -2.66 1.27
CA ALA A 97 8.55 -2.81 1.69
C ALA A 97 7.63 -2.99 0.47
N VAL A 98 6.54 -3.72 0.64
CA VAL A 98 5.53 -3.98 -0.39
C VAL A 98 4.17 -3.53 0.11
N THR A 99 3.49 -2.74 -0.69
CA THR A 99 2.11 -2.30 -0.46
C THR A 99 1.29 -2.42 -1.74
N CYS A 100 0.05 -2.02 -1.71
CA CYS A 100 -0.81 -1.88 -2.88
C CYS A 100 -0.92 -0.39 -3.27
N GLY A 101 -1.93 0.31 -2.80
CA GLY A 101 -2.11 1.73 -3.07
C GLY A 101 -1.51 2.61 -1.98
N ILE A 102 -0.61 3.52 -2.32
CA ILE A 102 -0.08 4.49 -1.37
C ILE A 102 -1.05 5.66 -1.15
N GLY A 103 -0.96 6.27 0.02
CA GLY A 103 -1.55 7.57 0.26
C GLY A 103 -0.73 8.69 -0.40
N GLY A 104 -1.23 9.91 -0.30
CA GLY A 104 -0.60 11.05 -0.96
C GLY A 104 -1.10 12.39 -0.42
N ILE A 105 -1.12 13.38 -1.31
CA ILE A 105 -1.75 14.67 -1.06
C ILE A 105 -3.22 14.53 -1.45
N GLY A 106 -4.11 14.78 -0.48
CA GLY A 106 -5.56 14.71 -0.70
C GLY A 106 -6.08 15.90 -1.52
N ASN A 107 -7.27 15.71 -2.09
CA ASN A 107 -8.01 16.80 -2.76
C ASN A 107 -8.94 17.56 -1.79
N VAL A 108 -8.91 17.20 -0.50
CA VAL A 108 -9.74 17.80 0.53
C VAL A 108 -8.97 18.97 1.17
N PRO A 109 -9.48 20.20 1.13
CA PRO A 109 -8.84 21.34 1.78
C PRO A 109 -8.57 21.08 3.26
N GLY A 110 -7.34 21.34 3.71
CA GLY A 110 -6.93 21.13 5.10
C GLY A 110 -6.58 19.69 5.48
N GLU A 111 -6.67 18.72 4.57
CA GLU A 111 -6.24 17.35 4.80
C GLU A 111 -4.70 17.31 4.97
N LYS A 112 -4.25 16.59 5.99
CA LYS A 112 -2.82 16.40 6.23
C LYS A 112 -2.24 15.45 5.18
N ILE A 113 -0.99 15.73 4.77
CA ILE A 113 -0.21 14.82 3.92
C ILE A 113 -0.17 13.43 4.57
N CYS A 114 -0.48 12.41 3.77
CA CYS A 114 -0.43 11.02 4.23
C CYS A 114 0.98 10.66 4.72
N THR A 115 1.06 9.90 5.79
CA THR A 115 2.33 9.46 6.40
C THR A 115 3.22 8.64 5.48
N ASP A 116 2.69 8.09 4.39
CA ASP A 116 3.48 7.33 3.42
C ASP A 116 4.50 8.21 2.69
N LEU A 117 4.17 9.49 2.43
CA LEU A 117 5.06 10.40 1.73
C LEU A 117 6.31 10.76 2.55
N PRO A 118 6.18 11.31 3.79
CA PRO A 118 7.36 11.58 4.58
C PRO A 118 8.15 10.32 4.91
N ALA A 119 7.50 9.16 5.09
CA ALA A 119 8.22 7.90 5.28
C ALA A 119 9.10 7.55 4.06
N LEU A 120 8.58 7.68 2.82
CA LEU A 120 9.36 7.49 1.59
C LEU A 120 10.56 8.46 1.49
N ALA A 121 10.40 9.69 1.96
CA ALA A 121 11.45 10.71 1.91
C ALA A 121 12.53 10.53 3.00
N GLU A 122 12.17 9.96 4.15
CA GLU A 122 13.02 9.92 5.34
C GLU A 122 13.63 8.53 5.58
N ILE A 123 12.89 7.45 5.31
CA ILE A 123 13.30 6.09 5.61
C ILE A 123 14.08 5.50 4.44
N PRO A 124 15.32 4.98 4.64
CA PRO A 124 16.13 4.41 3.57
C PRO A 124 15.67 2.99 3.19
N VAL A 125 14.41 2.85 2.78
CA VAL A 125 13.77 1.62 2.35
C VAL A 125 13.06 1.86 1.03
N ASN A 126 13.18 0.95 0.09
CA ASN A 126 12.45 0.99 -1.17
C ASN A 126 11.00 0.53 -0.96
N LEU A 127 10.08 1.11 -1.73
CA LEU A 127 8.68 0.71 -1.70
C LEU A 127 8.24 0.22 -3.08
N VAL A 128 7.77 -1.02 -3.14
CA VAL A 128 7.03 -1.54 -4.28
C VAL A 128 5.54 -1.33 -4.02
N ALA A 129 4.88 -0.64 -4.92
CA ALA A 129 3.47 -0.28 -4.84
C ALA A 129 2.78 -0.39 -6.20
N THR A 130 1.46 -0.39 -6.23
CA THR A 130 0.72 -0.35 -7.49
C THR A 130 0.65 1.06 -8.06
N SER A 131 0.20 2.00 -7.24
CA SER A 131 0.00 3.41 -7.60
C SER A 131 -0.34 4.23 -6.35
N PRO A 132 -0.27 5.56 -6.40
CA PRO A 132 -1.10 6.38 -5.52
C PRO A 132 -2.59 6.08 -5.76
N LYS A 133 -3.41 6.16 -4.69
CA LYS A 133 -4.85 5.89 -4.78
C LYS A 133 -5.58 6.89 -5.68
N ASP A 134 -6.63 6.44 -6.37
CA ASP A 134 -7.33 7.24 -7.38
C ASP A 134 -7.97 8.54 -6.87
N MET A 135 -8.30 8.60 -5.56
CA MET A 135 -8.95 9.77 -4.97
C MET A 135 -7.99 10.86 -4.49
N ILE A 136 -6.67 10.72 -4.73
CA ILE A 136 -5.66 11.72 -4.32
C ILE A 136 -5.14 12.51 -5.52
N ASN A 137 -4.46 13.62 -5.23
CA ASN A 137 -3.80 14.44 -6.24
C ASN A 137 -2.45 13.83 -6.63
N ILE A 138 -2.46 12.97 -7.65
CA ILE A 138 -1.27 12.23 -8.11
C ILE A 138 -0.15 13.17 -8.58
N PRO A 139 -0.39 14.21 -9.42
CA PRO A 139 0.64 15.15 -9.84
C PRO A 139 1.34 15.84 -8.66
N GLN A 140 0.57 16.38 -7.71
CA GLN A 140 1.15 17.03 -6.52
C GLN A 140 1.88 16.03 -5.62
N THR A 141 1.39 14.80 -5.50
CA THR A 141 2.05 13.73 -4.75
C THR A 141 3.42 13.42 -5.33
N PHE A 142 3.54 13.27 -6.65
CA PHE A 142 4.82 13.01 -7.30
C PHE A 142 5.77 14.20 -7.23
N THR A 143 5.27 15.43 -7.43
CA THR A 143 6.09 16.65 -7.25
C THR A 143 6.67 16.71 -5.86
N TRP A 144 5.86 16.50 -4.82
CA TRP A 144 6.29 16.52 -3.43
C TRP A 144 7.39 15.47 -3.13
N LEU A 145 7.25 14.26 -3.68
CA LEU A 145 8.23 13.18 -3.52
C LEU A 145 9.56 13.50 -4.23
N ARG A 146 9.49 13.99 -5.48
CA ARG A 146 10.67 14.36 -6.28
C ARG A 146 11.49 15.48 -5.64
N GLU A 147 10.82 16.50 -5.10
CA GLU A 147 11.46 17.60 -4.36
C GLU A 147 12.27 17.12 -3.15
N ARG A 148 11.97 15.91 -2.64
CA ARG A 148 12.67 15.26 -1.51
C ARG A 148 13.61 14.15 -1.91
N GLY A 149 13.92 14.07 -3.19
CA GLY A 149 14.89 13.12 -3.74
C GLY A 149 14.37 11.70 -3.90
N VAL A 150 13.06 11.46 -3.77
CA VAL A 150 12.46 10.16 -4.06
C VAL A 150 12.39 9.97 -5.56
N LYS A 151 12.92 8.85 -6.06
CA LYS A 151 12.81 8.44 -7.45
C LYS A 151 11.58 7.57 -7.65
N ILE A 152 10.85 7.80 -8.74
CA ILE A 152 9.59 7.11 -9.04
C ILE A 152 9.72 6.42 -10.38
N PHE A 153 9.81 5.11 -10.36
CA PHE A 153 9.91 4.28 -11.58
C PHE A 153 8.65 3.44 -11.76
N GLY A 154 8.33 3.12 -13.01
CA GLY A 154 7.27 2.18 -13.34
C GLY A 154 7.82 0.86 -13.86
N TYR A 155 7.23 -0.24 -13.46
CA TYR A 155 7.57 -1.56 -13.98
C TYR A 155 7.01 -1.70 -15.41
N HIS A 156 7.89 -1.84 -16.40
CA HIS A 156 7.60 -1.89 -17.84
C HIS A 156 6.83 -0.67 -18.41
N THR A 157 6.81 0.44 -17.69
CA THR A 157 6.15 1.68 -18.13
C THR A 157 6.83 2.91 -17.54
N ASP A 158 6.76 4.03 -18.24
CA ASP A 158 7.19 5.33 -17.74
C ASP A 158 6.02 6.28 -17.42
N TYR A 159 4.80 5.72 -17.30
CA TYR A 159 3.61 6.46 -16.91
C TYR A 159 2.86 5.79 -15.77
N CYS A 160 2.36 6.62 -14.83
CA CYS A 160 1.34 6.24 -13.86
C CYS A 160 -0.03 6.58 -14.42
N THR A 161 -0.89 5.58 -14.53
CA THR A 161 -2.23 5.72 -15.12
C THR A 161 -3.37 5.60 -14.10
N GLY A 162 -3.05 5.64 -12.82
CA GLY A 162 -4.00 5.47 -11.71
C GLY A 162 -3.88 4.10 -11.04
N TYR A 163 -4.82 3.80 -10.20
CA TYR A 163 -4.84 2.63 -9.32
C TYR A 163 -5.84 1.58 -9.78
N VAL A 164 -7.02 1.57 -9.18
CA VAL A 164 -8.11 0.63 -9.53
C VAL A 164 -8.91 1.12 -10.74
N PHE A 165 -8.82 2.43 -11.01
CA PHE A 165 -9.39 3.10 -12.17
C PHE A 165 -8.29 3.67 -13.07
N TYR A 166 -8.67 4.08 -14.28
CA TYR A 166 -7.84 4.97 -15.09
C TYR A 166 -8.13 6.41 -14.64
N SER A 167 -7.31 6.92 -13.73
CA SER A 167 -7.56 8.21 -13.07
C SER A 167 -6.46 9.25 -13.30
N ALA A 168 -5.37 8.88 -13.99
CA ALA A 168 -4.22 9.74 -14.21
C ALA A 168 -3.50 9.40 -15.52
N HIS A 169 -2.60 10.29 -15.94
CA HIS A 169 -1.60 10.02 -16.98
C HIS A 169 -0.35 10.86 -16.66
N GLU A 170 0.42 10.41 -15.67
CA GLU A 170 1.55 11.15 -15.13
C GLU A 170 2.87 10.48 -15.47
N LYS A 171 3.80 11.24 -16.04
CA LYS A 171 5.13 10.74 -16.40
C LYS A 171 5.97 10.45 -15.16
N LEU A 172 6.61 9.28 -15.15
CA LEU A 172 7.53 8.83 -14.13
C LEU A 172 8.97 9.25 -14.44
N ASP A 173 9.89 8.96 -13.55
CA ASP A 173 11.31 9.27 -13.72
C ASP A 173 12.01 8.29 -14.67
N GLY A 174 11.36 7.21 -15.02
CA GLY A 174 11.80 6.18 -15.96
C GLY A 174 11.10 4.85 -15.75
N THR A 175 11.57 3.87 -16.53
CA THR A 175 11.09 2.49 -16.51
C THR A 175 12.07 1.61 -15.72
N PHE A 176 11.53 0.72 -14.92
CA PHE A 176 12.29 -0.29 -14.20
C PHE A 176 12.21 -1.63 -14.96
N ASP A 177 13.20 -1.90 -15.79
CA ASP A 177 13.33 -3.18 -16.49
C ASP A 177 14.63 -3.91 -16.11
N THR A 178 15.67 -3.14 -15.79
CA THR A 178 17.03 -3.67 -15.61
C THR A 178 17.86 -2.94 -14.55
N VAL A 179 17.36 -1.85 -13.98
CA VAL A 179 18.14 -1.06 -13.01
C VAL A 179 18.08 -1.71 -11.64
N PRO A 180 19.20 -2.09 -11.01
CA PRO A 180 19.19 -2.56 -9.64
C PRO A 180 18.63 -1.46 -8.74
N MET A 181 17.60 -1.78 -7.96
CA MET A 181 17.16 -0.86 -6.89
C MET A 181 18.34 -0.64 -5.95
N GLU A 182 18.80 0.61 -5.83
CA GLU A 182 19.88 0.94 -4.93
C GLU A 182 19.52 0.55 -3.49
N ARG A 183 20.49 0.04 -2.73
CA ARG A 183 20.29 -0.29 -1.31
C ARG A 183 19.98 0.93 -0.44
N THR A 184 20.25 2.13 -0.97
CA THR A 184 20.10 3.40 -0.25
C THR A 184 18.67 3.85 -0.02
N GLY A 185 17.67 3.11 -0.55
CA GLY A 185 16.25 3.46 -0.38
C GLY A 185 15.81 4.69 -1.21
N LYS A 186 14.68 5.28 -0.85
CA LYS A 186 14.07 6.44 -1.53
C LYS A 186 13.67 6.15 -2.98
N THR A 187 13.31 4.92 -3.27
CA THR A 187 12.73 4.53 -4.55
C THR A 187 11.30 4.06 -4.35
N LEU A 188 10.39 4.65 -5.10
CA LEU A 188 9.03 4.17 -5.30
C LEU A 188 8.97 3.46 -6.64
N LEU A 189 8.77 2.15 -6.63
CA LEU A 189 8.56 1.35 -7.82
C LEU A 189 7.07 1.05 -7.96
N LEU A 190 6.49 1.51 -9.06
CA LEU A 190 5.08 1.29 -9.38
C LEU A 190 4.91 0.09 -10.31
N ASN A 191 4.08 -0.85 -9.89
CA ASN A 191 3.67 -2.01 -10.67
C ASN A 191 2.18 -1.87 -11.02
N PRO A 192 1.83 -1.29 -12.19
CA PRO A 192 0.46 -0.95 -12.51
C PRO A 192 -0.40 -2.18 -12.73
N ILE A 193 -1.67 -2.11 -12.31
CA ILE A 193 -2.68 -3.07 -12.69
C ILE A 193 -2.89 -2.99 -14.22
N PRO A 194 -2.94 -4.13 -14.95
CA PRO A 194 -3.31 -4.13 -16.35
C PRO A 194 -4.65 -3.42 -16.60
N MET A 195 -4.79 -2.73 -17.72
CA MET A 195 -5.98 -1.91 -18.00
C MET A 195 -7.27 -2.73 -18.05
N GLU A 196 -7.20 -3.95 -18.56
CA GLU A 196 -8.31 -4.90 -18.65
C GLU A 196 -8.83 -5.37 -17.30
N ASP A 197 -7.98 -5.37 -16.27
CA ASP A 197 -8.32 -5.81 -14.92
C ASP A 197 -8.90 -4.69 -14.04
N ARG A 198 -8.86 -3.43 -14.53
CA ARG A 198 -9.36 -2.27 -13.78
C ARG A 198 -10.87 -2.10 -13.90
N ILE A 199 -11.42 -1.28 -13.03
CA ILE A 199 -12.81 -0.82 -13.13
C ILE A 199 -12.87 0.24 -14.22
N GLN A 200 -13.70 0.01 -15.25
CA GLN A 200 -13.78 0.86 -16.45
C GLN A 200 -14.74 2.05 -16.26
N ASP A 201 -15.67 1.96 -15.32
CA ASP A 201 -16.64 3.02 -15.08
C ASP A 201 -16.15 4.02 -14.03
N ASN A 202 -15.62 5.15 -14.49
CA ASN A 202 -15.14 6.22 -13.61
C ASN A 202 -16.28 6.95 -12.85
N GLN A 203 -17.55 6.77 -13.21
CA GLN A 203 -18.68 7.35 -12.45
C GLN A 203 -18.75 6.74 -11.05
N ILE A 204 -18.32 5.48 -10.90
CA ILE A 204 -18.21 4.81 -9.60
C ILE A 204 -17.22 5.57 -8.68
N LEU A 205 -16.07 5.98 -9.22
CA LEU A 205 -15.06 6.76 -8.46
C LEU A 205 -15.66 8.11 -8.03
N GLU A 206 -16.32 8.82 -8.95
CA GLU A 206 -16.95 10.12 -8.66
C GLU A 206 -18.02 9.99 -7.57
N GLN A 207 -18.86 8.96 -7.66
CA GLN A 207 -19.88 8.69 -6.65
C GLN A 207 -19.26 8.37 -5.30
N ALA A 208 -18.24 7.49 -5.27
CA ALA A 208 -17.56 7.13 -4.03
C ALA A 208 -16.87 8.33 -3.36
N VAL A 209 -16.30 9.24 -4.14
CA VAL A 209 -15.73 10.49 -3.63
C VAL A 209 -16.83 11.38 -3.02
N LYS A 210 -18.00 11.52 -3.66
CA LYS A 210 -19.14 12.27 -3.10
C LYS A 210 -19.61 11.66 -1.78
N GLU A 211 -19.77 10.33 -1.72
CA GLU A 211 -20.15 9.63 -0.48
C GLU A 211 -19.12 9.83 0.64
N ALA A 212 -17.83 9.85 0.30
CA ALA A 212 -16.76 10.10 1.26
C ALA A 212 -16.79 11.54 1.82
N PHE A 213 -17.12 12.55 0.99
CA PHE A 213 -17.31 13.91 1.48
C PHE A 213 -18.48 14.01 2.46
N GLU A 214 -19.59 13.30 2.21
CA GLU A 214 -20.71 13.25 3.16
C GLU A 214 -20.31 12.52 4.46
N ALA A 215 -19.48 11.48 4.37
CA ALA A 215 -18.95 10.79 5.53
C ALA A 215 -18.07 11.71 6.41
N VAL A 216 -17.24 12.54 5.78
CA VAL A 216 -16.41 13.55 6.49
C VAL A 216 -17.28 14.54 7.26
N LYS A 217 -18.41 14.99 6.72
CA LYS A 217 -19.37 15.86 7.43
C LYS A 217 -19.94 15.20 8.69
N ARG A 218 -19.98 13.87 8.73
CA ARG A 218 -20.40 13.08 9.90
C ARG A 218 -19.25 12.73 10.86
N GLY A 219 -18.00 13.23 10.57
CA GLY A 219 -16.81 12.99 11.38
C GLY A 219 -16.07 11.69 11.06
N GLU A 220 -16.39 11.06 9.92
CA GLU A 220 -15.69 9.87 9.44
C GLU A 220 -14.42 10.24 8.66
N TYR A 221 -13.50 9.28 8.47
CA TYR A 221 -12.30 9.51 7.67
C TYR A 221 -12.61 9.34 6.17
N PHE A 222 -12.14 10.29 5.35
CA PHE A 222 -12.38 10.32 3.90
C PHE A 222 -11.93 9.04 3.18
N HIS A 223 -10.66 8.64 3.31
CA HIS A 223 -10.13 7.50 2.57
C HIS A 223 -10.80 6.16 2.89
N PRO A 224 -11.05 5.78 4.17
CA PRO A 224 -11.83 4.59 4.48
C PRO A 224 -13.26 4.62 3.95
N ALA A 225 -13.90 5.79 3.94
CA ALA A 225 -15.25 5.95 3.42
C ALA A 225 -15.27 5.79 1.90
N ALA A 226 -14.35 6.44 1.16
CA ALA A 226 -14.22 6.31 -0.29
C ALA A 226 -13.95 4.85 -0.71
N ASN A 227 -12.98 4.18 -0.07
CA ASN A 227 -12.68 2.78 -0.35
C ASN A 227 -13.89 1.87 -0.09
N GLY A 228 -14.62 2.10 1.01
CA GLY A 228 -15.82 1.33 1.33
C GLY A 228 -16.97 1.55 0.33
N ALA A 229 -17.12 2.78 -0.19
CA ALA A 229 -18.09 3.09 -1.22
C ALA A 229 -17.72 2.42 -2.55
N ILE A 230 -16.45 2.48 -2.97
CA ILE A 230 -15.98 1.77 -4.18
C ILE A 230 -16.26 0.28 -4.06
N ASP A 231 -15.91 -0.34 -2.94
CA ASP A 231 -16.12 -1.77 -2.72
C ASP A 231 -17.60 -2.15 -2.86
N LYS A 232 -18.48 -1.38 -2.22
CA LYS A 232 -19.93 -1.56 -2.31
C LYS A 232 -20.47 -1.37 -3.73
N LEU A 233 -20.06 -0.30 -4.42
CA LEU A 233 -20.54 0.04 -5.76
C LEU A 233 -20.04 -0.94 -6.85
N THR A 234 -19.02 -1.74 -6.52
CA THR A 234 -18.44 -2.74 -7.43
C THR A 234 -18.73 -4.17 -6.98
N ASP A 235 -19.68 -4.38 -6.07
CA ASP A 235 -20.02 -5.70 -5.51
C ASP A 235 -18.77 -6.48 -5.04
N GLY A 236 -17.83 -5.76 -4.38
CA GLY A 236 -16.59 -6.32 -3.85
C GLY A 236 -15.46 -6.44 -4.87
N LYS A 237 -15.68 -6.22 -6.17
CA LYS A 237 -14.67 -6.39 -7.21
C LYS A 237 -13.39 -5.60 -6.90
N SER A 238 -13.50 -4.39 -6.35
CA SER A 238 -12.34 -3.58 -5.99
C SER A 238 -11.43 -4.24 -4.95
N SER A 239 -11.98 -4.97 -3.99
CA SER A 239 -11.20 -5.73 -3.00
C SER A 239 -10.38 -6.83 -3.65
N TYR A 240 -10.94 -7.58 -4.60
CA TYR A 240 -10.22 -8.65 -5.32
C TYR A 240 -9.12 -8.09 -6.22
N ILE A 241 -9.39 -6.98 -6.93
CA ILE A 241 -8.37 -6.28 -7.74
C ILE A 241 -7.18 -5.86 -6.86
N GLN A 242 -7.45 -5.27 -5.70
CA GLN A 242 -6.41 -4.84 -4.77
C GLN A 242 -5.64 -6.04 -4.19
N LEU A 243 -6.31 -7.15 -3.86
CA LEU A 243 -5.65 -8.36 -3.39
C LEU A 243 -4.72 -8.93 -4.48
N ALA A 244 -5.20 -9.10 -5.69
CA ALA A 244 -4.37 -9.57 -6.81
C ALA A 244 -3.15 -8.66 -7.03
N SER A 245 -3.35 -7.35 -6.98
CA SER A 245 -2.30 -6.37 -7.20
C SER A 245 -1.19 -6.41 -6.13
N ILE A 246 -1.52 -6.54 -4.84
CA ILE A 246 -0.48 -6.64 -3.80
C ILE A 246 0.28 -7.96 -3.89
N VAL A 247 -0.35 -9.03 -4.36
CA VAL A 247 0.31 -10.31 -4.65
C VAL A 247 1.31 -10.16 -5.79
N GLU A 248 0.94 -9.49 -6.89
CA GLU A 248 1.86 -9.22 -8.00
C GLU A 248 3.03 -8.30 -7.58
N ASN A 249 2.78 -7.33 -6.70
CA ASN A 249 3.83 -6.49 -6.11
C ASN A 249 4.82 -7.31 -5.27
N ALA A 250 4.33 -8.30 -4.52
CA ALA A 250 5.17 -9.20 -3.74
C ALA A 250 6.02 -10.11 -4.64
N LYS A 251 5.44 -10.65 -5.72
CA LYS A 251 6.19 -11.42 -6.73
C LYS A 251 7.28 -10.58 -7.39
N LEU A 252 6.98 -9.33 -7.73
CA LEU A 252 7.97 -8.40 -8.27
C LEU A 252 9.09 -8.15 -7.28
N ALA A 253 8.78 -7.88 -6.01
CA ALA A 253 9.77 -7.69 -4.96
C ALA A 253 10.65 -8.94 -4.75
N GLU A 254 10.08 -10.14 -4.82
CA GLU A 254 10.82 -11.40 -4.77
C GLU A 254 11.80 -11.53 -5.94
N ASN A 255 11.37 -11.19 -7.16
CA ASN A 255 12.23 -11.24 -8.35
C ASN A 255 13.39 -10.25 -8.26
N ILE A 256 13.12 -9.01 -7.84
CA ILE A 256 14.16 -7.99 -7.59
C ILE A 256 15.18 -8.49 -6.56
N ALA A 257 14.72 -9.16 -5.53
CA ALA A 257 15.59 -9.68 -4.48
C ALA A 257 16.44 -10.87 -4.91
N LYS A 258 16.05 -11.63 -5.94
CA LYS A 258 16.83 -12.75 -6.50
C LYS A 258 17.94 -12.29 -7.44
N THR A 259 17.81 -11.11 -8.04
CA THR A 259 18.80 -10.54 -8.97
C THR A 259 19.94 -9.80 -8.26
N ARG A 260 19.93 -9.77 -6.94
CA ARG A 260 20.97 -9.22 -6.05
C ARG A 260 21.80 -10.32 -5.41
#